data_628bc657d90886032437590b823a0fed
#
_entry.id   628bc657d90886032437590b823a0fed
#
_cell.length_a   1.000
_cell.length_b   1.000
_cell.length_c   1.000
_cell.angle_alpha   90.00
_cell.angle_beta   90.00
_cell.angle_gamma   90.00
#
_symmetry.space_group_name_H-M   'P 1'
#
loop_
_entity.id
_entity.type
_entity.pdbx_description
1 polymer ?
#
loop_
_entity_poly.entity_id
_entity_poly.type
_entity_poly.pdbx_seq_one_letter_code
_entity_poly.pdbx_strand_id
1 'polypeptide(L)'
;IRNCLVGSEMCIRDSQYTPKYIEMHPELQDITPWGPFYGCNIQKYLPNQCYWKSHTENDGVMFMRCGVWTIYLNTVTDGGGTTFTQHYKTIDAVEGRLVIWPAYWTHFHKGVVSKTQTKYIATGWYVHKHLEHIKPLAKGAVQFGTDNEI
;
A
#
# COMPACT_ATOMS: atom_id res chain seq x y z
N ILE A 1 -15.04 -8.46 -6.11
CA ILE A 1 -13.58 -8.55 -5.92
C ILE A 1 -13.18 -9.93 -6.41
N ARG A 2 -12.48 -10.02 -7.51
CA ARG A 2 -11.89 -11.29 -7.97
C ARG A 2 -10.42 -11.27 -7.61
N ASN A 3 -9.97 -12.23 -6.81
CA ASN A 3 -8.55 -12.50 -6.63
C ASN A 3 -8.00 -12.91 -8.00
N CYS A 4 -7.14 -12.09 -8.56
CA CYS A 4 -6.49 -12.40 -9.82
C CYS A 4 -5.12 -13.03 -9.53
N LEU A 5 -4.92 -14.24 -10.01
CA LEU A 5 -3.58 -14.76 -10.21
C LEU A 5 -2.95 -13.91 -11.32
N VAL A 6 -2.07 -13.02 -10.93
CA VAL A 6 -1.46 -12.06 -11.84
C VAL A 6 -0.43 -12.78 -12.68
N GLY A 7 -0.62 -12.72 -13.98
CA GLY A 7 0.34 -13.18 -14.94
C GLY A 7 1.67 -12.42 -14.85
N SER A 8 2.69 -12.94 -15.52
CA SER A 8 4.07 -12.48 -15.53
C SER A 8 4.29 -10.96 -15.68
N GLU A 9 3.38 -10.23 -16.32
CA GLU A 9 3.53 -8.79 -16.59
C GLU A 9 3.41 -7.92 -15.34
N MET A 10 2.62 -8.28 -14.33
CA MET A 10 2.53 -7.50 -13.09
C MET A 10 3.71 -7.79 -12.17
N CYS A 11 4.23 -9.01 -12.15
CA CYS A 11 5.50 -9.31 -11.50
C CYS A 11 6.68 -8.55 -12.12
N ILE A 12 6.66 -8.31 -13.43
CA ILE A 12 7.69 -7.53 -14.15
C ILE A 12 7.64 -6.06 -13.73
N ARG A 13 6.45 -5.45 -13.63
CA ARG A 13 6.34 -4.05 -13.18
C ARG A 13 6.79 -3.88 -11.74
N ASP A 14 6.43 -4.80 -10.87
CA ASP A 14 6.85 -4.77 -9.46
C ASP A 14 8.39 -4.89 -9.33
N SER A 15 9.02 -5.77 -10.10
CA SER A 15 10.47 -5.92 -10.15
C SER A 15 11.21 -4.70 -10.72
N GLN A 16 10.56 -3.90 -11.57
CA GLN A 16 11.15 -2.69 -12.15
C GLN A 16 11.05 -1.45 -11.25
N TYR A 17 9.96 -1.32 -10.49
CA TYR A 17 9.67 -0.11 -9.73
C TYR A 17 10.02 -0.22 -8.25
N THR A 18 10.05 -1.42 -7.68
CA THR A 18 10.52 -1.62 -6.30
C THR A 18 11.96 -1.13 -6.09
N PRO A 19 12.94 -1.42 -6.97
CA PRO A 19 14.28 -0.86 -6.85
C PRO A 19 14.30 0.67 -6.87
N LYS A 20 13.52 1.30 -7.75
CA LYS A 20 13.42 2.77 -7.82
C LYS A 20 12.81 3.37 -6.54
N TYR A 21 11.84 2.69 -5.95
CA TYR A 21 11.27 3.12 -4.67
C TYR A 21 12.30 3.03 -3.55
N ILE A 22 13.13 1.97 -3.53
CA ILE A 22 14.24 1.81 -2.59
C ILE A 22 15.32 2.89 -2.82
N GLU A 23 15.65 3.22 -4.06
CA GLU A 23 16.59 4.31 -4.37
C GLU A 23 16.13 5.66 -3.80
N MET A 24 14.82 5.91 -3.79
CA MET A 24 14.24 7.12 -3.19
C MET A 24 14.19 7.08 -1.65
N HIS A 25 14.25 5.89 -1.06
CA HIS A 25 14.14 5.63 0.37
C HIS A 25 15.18 4.58 0.78
N PRO A 26 16.48 4.93 0.78
CA PRO A 26 17.56 3.96 0.97
C PRO A 26 17.54 3.25 2.32
N GLU A 27 16.94 3.85 3.35
CA GLU A 27 16.79 3.27 4.68
C GLU A 27 15.95 1.98 4.67
N LEU A 28 15.16 1.75 3.61
CA LEU A 28 14.39 0.52 3.44
C LEU A 28 15.24 -0.72 3.21
N GLN A 29 16.54 -0.55 2.95
CA GLN A 29 17.50 -1.67 2.85
C GLN A 29 17.95 -2.18 4.21
N ASP A 30 17.85 -1.36 5.25
CA ASP A 30 18.34 -1.64 6.60
C ASP A 30 17.27 -2.24 7.52
N ILE A 31 16.04 -2.36 7.03
CA ILE A 31 14.94 -2.94 7.80
C ILE A 31 14.80 -4.46 7.54
N THR A 32 13.92 -5.11 8.31
CA THR A 32 13.54 -6.50 8.09
C THR A 32 13.22 -6.77 6.62
N PRO A 33 13.73 -7.84 6.01
CA PRO A 33 13.48 -8.16 4.61
C PRO A 33 11.99 -8.10 4.26
N TRP A 34 11.67 -7.43 3.18
CA TRP A 34 10.32 -7.24 2.69
C TRP A 34 10.26 -7.43 1.17
N GLY A 35 9.07 -7.53 0.62
CA GLY A 35 8.89 -7.68 -0.81
C GLY A 35 7.43 -7.88 -1.17
N PRO A 36 7.13 -8.00 -2.47
CA PRO A 36 5.77 -8.12 -2.93
C PRO A 36 5.09 -9.38 -2.38
N PHE A 37 3.82 -9.23 -2.04
CA PHE A 37 2.93 -10.34 -1.77
C PHE A 37 2.46 -10.95 -3.09
N TYR A 38 2.40 -12.28 -3.16
CA TYR A 38 1.96 -12.99 -4.35
C TYR A 38 0.43 -12.89 -4.50
N GLY A 39 -0.01 -11.86 -5.17
CA GLY A 39 -1.41 -11.65 -5.48
C GLY A 39 -1.77 -10.17 -5.49
N CYS A 40 -2.78 -9.85 -6.28
CA CYS A 40 -3.36 -8.52 -6.30
C CYS A 40 -4.87 -8.60 -6.43
N ASN A 41 -5.53 -7.50 -6.11
CA ASN A 41 -6.95 -7.31 -6.33
C ASN A 41 -7.17 -6.42 -7.55
N ILE A 42 -7.93 -6.90 -8.52
CA ILE A 42 -8.48 -6.03 -9.55
C ILE A 42 -9.84 -5.54 -9.07
N GLN A 43 -9.98 -4.23 -9.00
CA GLN A 43 -11.18 -3.58 -8.48
C GLN A 43 -11.81 -2.72 -9.57
N LYS A 44 -13.13 -2.88 -9.72
CA LYS A 44 -13.98 -2.08 -10.59
C LYS A 44 -14.93 -1.25 -9.73
N TYR A 45 -14.96 0.04 -9.96
CA TYR A 45 -15.91 0.97 -9.36
C TYR A 45 -16.75 1.62 -10.46
N LEU A 46 -18.06 1.42 -10.40
CA LEU A 46 -19.01 2.10 -11.29
C LEU A 46 -19.15 3.59 -10.91
N PRO A 47 -19.75 4.43 -11.74
CA PRO A 47 -20.09 5.78 -11.36
C PRO A 47 -20.79 5.85 -10.00
N ASN A 48 -20.43 6.80 -9.16
CA ASN A 48 -20.86 6.98 -7.77
C ASN A 48 -20.39 5.92 -6.79
N GLN A 49 -19.46 5.05 -7.18
CA GLN A 49 -18.84 4.08 -6.29
C GLN A 49 -17.37 4.43 -6.02
N CYS A 50 -16.94 4.23 -4.80
CA CYS A 50 -15.54 4.27 -4.38
C CYS A 50 -15.38 3.56 -3.03
N TYR A 51 -14.14 3.31 -2.63
CA TYR A 51 -13.85 2.96 -1.25
C TYR A 51 -13.73 4.26 -0.44
N TRP A 52 -14.84 4.73 0.10
CA TRP A 52 -15.00 6.05 0.73
C TRP A 52 -14.45 6.15 2.15
N LYS A 53 -14.32 5.01 2.85
CA LYS A 53 -13.83 4.97 4.22
C LYS A 53 -12.33 5.23 4.24
N SER A 54 -11.91 6.23 5.03
CA SER A 54 -10.49 6.47 5.29
C SER A 54 -9.91 5.30 6.08
N HIS A 55 -8.85 4.68 5.61
CA HIS A 55 -8.27 3.48 6.18
C HIS A 55 -6.76 3.43 5.94
N THR A 56 -6.12 2.51 6.61
CA THR A 56 -4.75 2.05 6.38
C THR A 56 -4.79 0.56 6.05
N GLU A 57 -3.77 0.05 5.41
CA GLU A 57 -3.71 -1.35 4.99
C GLU A 57 -3.09 -2.27 6.05
N ASN A 58 -2.44 -1.70 7.05
CA ASN A 58 -1.98 -2.40 8.23
C ASN A 58 -2.86 -1.97 9.41
N ASP A 59 -3.90 -2.74 9.69
CA ASP A 59 -4.92 -2.50 10.71
C ASP A 59 -4.77 -3.39 11.96
N GLY A 60 -3.61 -4.08 12.07
CA GLY A 60 -3.34 -5.02 13.14
C GLY A 60 -3.76 -6.46 12.81
N VAL A 61 -4.80 -6.66 11.99
CA VAL A 61 -5.15 -8.00 11.46
C VAL A 61 -4.18 -8.38 10.34
N MET A 62 -3.87 -7.43 9.46
CA MET A 62 -2.92 -7.60 8.37
C MET A 62 -1.54 -7.01 8.71
N PHE A 63 -1.04 -7.33 9.91
CA PHE A 63 0.17 -6.75 10.49
C PHE A 63 1.45 -6.97 9.66
N MET A 64 1.46 -7.94 8.76
CA MET A 64 2.61 -8.19 7.88
C MET A 64 2.74 -7.19 6.73
N ARG A 65 1.69 -6.45 6.40
CA ARG A 65 1.73 -5.47 5.31
C ARG A 65 2.56 -4.27 5.71
N CYS A 66 3.63 -4.01 4.97
CA CYS A 66 4.51 -2.85 5.19
C CYS A 66 4.37 -1.78 4.11
N GLY A 67 3.92 -2.16 2.93
CA GLY A 67 3.69 -1.24 1.82
C GLY A 67 2.49 -1.65 0.98
N VAL A 68 2.03 -0.70 0.19
CA VAL A 68 0.90 -0.85 -0.73
C VAL A 68 1.30 -0.32 -2.09
N TRP A 69 0.83 -0.95 -3.12
CA TRP A 69 0.89 -0.40 -4.47
C TRP A 69 -0.47 -0.43 -5.15
N THR A 70 -0.74 0.56 -5.97
CA THR A 70 -1.92 0.64 -6.82
C THR A 70 -1.55 1.13 -8.20
N ILE A 71 -2.07 0.47 -9.23
CA ILE A 71 -1.97 0.90 -10.62
C ILE A 71 -3.37 1.27 -11.10
N TYR A 72 -3.53 2.48 -11.65
CA TYR A 72 -4.75 2.87 -12.34
C TYR A 72 -4.74 2.24 -13.75
N LEU A 73 -5.79 1.47 -14.05
CA LEU A 73 -5.91 0.73 -15.31
C LEU A 73 -6.65 1.54 -16.39
N ASN A 74 -7.22 2.67 -16.01
CA ASN A 74 -7.78 3.67 -16.92
C ASN A 74 -7.71 5.07 -16.29
N THR A 75 -7.77 6.08 -17.16
CA THR A 75 -7.89 7.48 -16.73
C THR A 75 -9.33 7.81 -16.37
N VAL A 76 -9.51 8.52 -15.24
CA VAL A 76 -10.80 9.06 -14.79
C VAL A 76 -10.62 10.54 -14.54
N THR A 77 -11.39 11.38 -15.23
CA THR A 77 -11.18 12.83 -15.29
C THR A 77 -12.07 13.63 -14.34
N ASP A 78 -13.11 13.03 -13.79
CA ASP A 78 -14.06 13.68 -12.87
C ASP A 78 -13.96 13.15 -11.42
N GLY A 79 -12.75 12.74 -11.03
CA GLY A 79 -12.47 12.14 -9.73
C GLY A 79 -11.69 10.84 -9.86
N GLY A 80 -12.15 9.75 -9.24
CA GLY A 80 -11.57 8.41 -9.36
C GLY A 80 -10.22 8.21 -8.66
N GLY A 81 -9.57 9.26 -8.20
CA GLY A 81 -8.26 9.24 -7.59
C GLY A 81 -8.21 8.63 -6.19
N THR A 82 -7.08 8.80 -5.53
CA THR A 82 -6.84 8.39 -4.14
C THR A 82 -6.41 9.60 -3.33
N THR A 83 -7.11 9.91 -2.25
CA THR A 83 -6.77 11.00 -1.32
C THR A 83 -6.07 10.44 -0.10
N PHE A 84 -4.89 10.97 0.19
CA PHE A 84 -4.15 10.76 1.44
C PHE A 84 -4.55 11.86 2.43
N THR A 85 -5.33 11.49 3.44
CA THR A 85 -6.01 12.46 4.30
C THR A 85 -5.06 13.27 5.17
N GLN A 86 -3.99 12.64 5.67
CA GLN A 86 -2.99 13.31 6.53
C GLN A 86 -2.03 14.20 5.73
N HIS A 87 -1.84 13.91 4.45
CA HIS A 87 -0.96 14.68 3.57
C HIS A 87 -1.70 15.76 2.77
N TYR A 88 -3.03 15.82 2.91
CA TYR A 88 -3.90 16.74 2.14
C TYR A 88 -3.65 16.65 0.64
N LYS A 89 -3.34 15.46 0.15
CA LYS A 89 -2.95 15.22 -1.24
C LYS A 89 -3.86 14.19 -1.90
N THR A 90 -4.31 14.53 -3.09
CA THR A 90 -5.02 13.61 -3.97
C THR A 90 -4.14 13.26 -5.17
N ILE A 91 -4.05 11.98 -5.47
CA ILE A 91 -3.40 11.46 -6.67
C ILE A 91 -4.50 11.13 -7.67
N ASP A 92 -4.44 11.74 -8.84
CA ASP A 92 -5.42 11.54 -9.90
C ASP A 92 -5.31 10.16 -10.53
N ALA A 93 -6.46 9.63 -10.96
CA ALA A 93 -6.55 8.37 -11.69
C ALA A 93 -6.11 8.57 -13.14
N VAL A 94 -4.84 8.34 -13.42
CA VAL A 94 -4.25 8.37 -14.76
C VAL A 94 -3.82 6.97 -15.13
N GLU A 95 -4.24 6.49 -16.30
CA GLU A 95 -3.89 5.16 -16.79
C GLU A 95 -2.37 4.90 -16.76
N GLY A 96 -1.98 3.75 -16.25
CA GLY A 96 -0.59 3.34 -16.09
C GLY A 96 0.14 3.96 -14.89
N ARG A 97 -0.47 4.91 -14.17
CA ARG A 97 0.13 5.50 -12.97
C ARG A 97 0.21 4.47 -11.86
N LEU A 98 1.44 4.18 -11.43
CA LEU A 98 1.73 3.40 -10.23
C LEU A 98 1.95 4.34 -9.05
N VAL A 99 1.32 4.02 -7.93
CA VAL A 99 1.53 4.70 -6.65
C VAL A 99 1.97 3.67 -5.63
N ILE A 100 3.03 3.96 -4.89
CA ILE A 100 3.55 3.11 -3.79
C ILE A 100 3.58 3.96 -2.52
N TRP A 101 3.10 3.41 -1.41
CA TRP A 101 3.10 4.09 -0.12
C TRP A 101 3.19 3.10 1.05
N PRO A 102 3.62 3.56 2.25
CA PRO A 102 3.62 2.74 3.46
C PRO A 102 2.21 2.29 3.85
N ALA A 103 2.06 1.05 4.32
CA ALA A 103 0.78 0.47 4.72
C ALA A 103 0.24 1.00 6.06
N TYR A 104 1.01 1.83 6.75
CA TYR A 104 0.77 2.22 8.14
C TYR A 104 -0.12 3.46 8.29
N TRP A 105 -0.46 3.77 9.52
CA TRP A 105 -1.30 4.90 9.95
C TRP A 105 -0.78 6.29 9.56
N THR A 106 0.45 6.41 9.12
CA THR A 106 0.99 7.64 8.50
C THR A 106 0.38 7.94 7.13
N HIS A 107 -0.31 6.96 6.51
CA HIS A 107 -0.85 7.08 5.16
C HIS A 107 -2.31 6.64 5.09
N PHE A 108 -3.17 7.20 5.97
CA PHE A 108 -4.61 7.03 5.83
C PHE A 108 -5.08 7.58 4.48
N HIS A 109 -5.83 6.75 3.76
CA HIS A 109 -6.28 7.10 2.42
C HIS A 109 -7.71 6.60 2.15
N LYS A 110 -8.31 7.19 1.13
CA LYS A 110 -9.64 6.82 0.63
C LYS A 110 -9.74 7.08 -0.87
N GLY A 111 -10.66 6.38 -1.52
CA GLY A 111 -10.98 6.63 -2.92
C GLY A 111 -11.78 7.92 -3.09
N VAL A 112 -11.56 8.58 -4.22
CA VAL A 112 -12.40 9.69 -4.69
C VAL A 112 -13.44 9.14 -5.64
N VAL A 113 -14.71 9.51 -5.44
CA VAL A 113 -15.80 9.08 -6.30
C VAL A 113 -15.70 9.77 -7.67
N SER A 114 -15.95 9.02 -8.74
CA SER A 114 -16.32 9.58 -10.05
C SER A 114 -17.82 9.52 -10.20
N LYS A 115 -18.41 10.59 -10.69
CA LYS A 115 -19.86 10.65 -10.90
C LYS A 115 -20.29 10.05 -12.23
N THR A 116 -19.41 10.04 -13.23
CA THR A 116 -19.76 9.71 -14.59
C THR A 116 -18.97 8.55 -15.20
N GLN A 117 -17.81 8.21 -14.62
CA GLN A 117 -16.88 7.27 -15.24
C GLN A 117 -16.65 6.04 -14.36
N THR A 118 -16.44 4.91 -14.99
CA THR A 118 -16.03 3.69 -14.32
C THR A 118 -14.52 3.71 -14.10
N LYS A 119 -14.08 3.38 -12.90
CA LYS A 119 -12.68 3.24 -12.53
C LYS A 119 -12.27 1.78 -12.42
N TYR A 120 -11.09 1.46 -12.94
CA TYR A 120 -10.42 0.17 -12.75
C TYR A 120 -9.06 0.40 -12.12
N ILE A 121 -8.75 -0.37 -11.09
CA ILE A 121 -7.42 -0.40 -10.47
C ILE A 121 -6.97 -1.83 -10.23
N ALA A 122 -5.65 -2.04 -10.22
CA ALA A 122 -5.03 -3.19 -9.61
C ALA A 122 -4.30 -2.72 -8.35
N THR A 123 -4.48 -3.41 -7.24
CA THR A 123 -3.82 -3.09 -5.98
C THR A 123 -3.24 -4.34 -5.33
N GLY A 124 -2.10 -4.18 -4.67
CA GLY A 124 -1.42 -5.24 -3.96
C GLY A 124 -0.55 -4.69 -2.84
N TRP A 125 0.18 -5.56 -2.21
CA TRP A 125 0.89 -5.24 -0.97
C TRP A 125 2.33 -5.70 -1.02
N TYR A 126 3.17 -4.98 -0.26
CA TYR A 126 4.46 -5.45 0.21
C TYR A 126 4.31 -5.97 1.62
N VAL A 127 4.97 -7.07 1.91
CA VAL A 127 4.92 -7.72 3.22
C VAL A 127 6.31 -7.96 3.75
N HIS A 128 6.45 -7.94 5.08
CA HIS A 128 7.67 -8.42 5.71
C HIS A 128 7.84 -9.92 5.48
N LYS A 129 9.06 -10.32 5.13
CA LYS A 129 9.45 -11.71 4.89
C LYS A 129 10.20 -12.22 6.14
N HIS A 130 10.03 -13.50 6.44
CA HIS A 130 10.78 -14.18 7.51
C HIS A 130 10.46 -13.78 8.95
N LEU A 131 9.18 -13.70 9.31
CA LEU A 131 8.78 -13.68 10.72
C LEU A 131 9.20 -14.94 11.50
N GLU A 132 9.46 -16.05 10.82
CA GLU A 132 9.96 -17.31 11.38
C GLU A 132 11.35 -17.19 12.04
N HIS A 133 12.09 -16.12 11.76
CA HIS A 133 13.39 -15.84 12.36
C HIS A 133 13.37 -14.73 13.42
N ILE A 134 12.21 -14.19 13.77
CA ILE A 134 12.10 -13.30 14.92
C ILE A 134 12.31 -14.18 16.16
N LYS A 135 13.55 -14.16 16.67
CA LYS A 135 13.83 -14.75 17.98
C LYS A 135 12.88 -14.11 18.98
N PRO A 136 12.17 -14.89 19.82
CA PRO A 136 11.39 -14.33 20.92
C PRO A 136 12.32 -13.40 21.69
N LEU A 137 11.86 -12.17 21.96
CA LEU A 137 12.56 -11.27 22.86
C LEU A 137 12.87 -12.05 24.14
N ALA A 138 14.12 -12.10 24.53
CA ALA A 138 14.51 -12.78 25.76
C ALA A 138 13.61 -12.28 26.89
N LYS A 139 13.02 -13.20 27.65
CA LYS A 139 12.20 -12.86 28.82
C LYS A 139 12.96 -11.84 29.65
N GLY A 140 12.48 -10.62 29.78
CA GLY A 140 13.12 -9.53 30.53
C GLY A 140 13.66 -8.38 29.70
N ALA A 141 13.56 -8.39 28.37
CA ALA A 141 14.11 -7.32 27.53
C ALA A 141 13.18 -6.11 27.29
N VAL A 142 12.07 -6.02 27.98
CA VAL A 142 11.23 -4.81 27.95
C VAL A 142 11.48 -4.06 29.27
N GLN A 143 12.58 -3.34 29.35
CA GLN A 143 12.65 -2.20 30.26
C GLN A 143 12.00 -1.02 29.56
N PHE A 144 10.77 -0.71 29.91
CA PHE A 144 10.27 0.64 29.71
C PHE A 144 11.10 1.53 30.65
N GLY A 145 11.87 2.43 30.09
CA GLY A 145 12.55 3.45 30.85
C GLY A 145 11.52 4.20 31.71
N THR A 146 11.66 4.06 33.01
CA THR A 146 11.01 4.92 34.00
C THR A 146 11.88 6.15 34.18
N ASP A 147 12.01 6.96 33.15
CA ASP A 147 12.75 8.20 33.30
C ASP A 147 11.88 9.35 32.85
N ASN A 148 11.34 9.96 33.91
CA ASN A 148 10.98 11.36 33.95
C ASN A 148 12.16 12.17 33.42
N GLU A 149 12.10 12.66 32.20
CA GLU A 149 12.73 13.93 31.83
C GLU A 149 12.11 14.39 30.53
N ILE A 150 11.19 15.32 30.68
CA ILE A 150 10.89 16.37 29.72
C ILE A 150 11.39 17.67 30.29
#